data_2345e8ceb1ba245c1e6b36e85a6a7695
#
_entry.id   2345e8ceb1ba245c1e6b36e85a6a7695
#
_cell.length_a   1.000
_cell.length_b   1.000
_cell.length_c   1.000
_cell.angle_alpha   90.00
_cell.angle_beta   90.00
_cell.angle_gamma   90.00
#
_symmetry.space_group_name_H-M   'P 1'
#
loop_
_entity.id
_entity.type
_entity.pdbx_description
1 polymer ?
#
loop_
_entity_poly.entity_id
_entity_poly.type
_entity_poly.pdbx_seq_one_letter_code
_entity_poly.pdbx_strand_id
1 'polypeptide(L)' 'MSIKRTITVGPYKEYYGHAEYDVASGSYHGDVEDIRDVVTFVGDDFAGVLTAFRDSIDEYLAMPIGK' A
#
# COMPACT_ATOMS: atom_id res chain seq x y z
N MET A 1 13.59 -17.81 -13.81
CA MET A 1 12.38 -17.01 -13.88
C MET A 1 11.86 -16.70 -12.48
N SER A 2 11.58 -15.48 -12.22
CA SER A 2 11.11 -15.13 -10.88
C SER A 2 9.61 -14.95 -10.90
N ILE A 3 9.00 -15.36 -9.82
CA ILE A 3 7.56 -15.25 -9.64
C ILE A 3 7.32 -14.16 -8.64
N LYS A 4 6.60 -13.16 -9.06
CA LYS A 4 6.25 -12.08 -8.17
C LYS A 4 4.89 -12.35 -7.56
N ARG A 5 4.81 -12.20 -6.27
CA ARG A 5 3.54 -12.33 -5.59
C ARG A 5 2.95 -10.95 -5.42
N THR A 6 1.90 -10.72 -6.16
CA THR A 6 1.24 -9.43 -6.14
C THR A 6 -0.13 -9.61 -5.51
N ILE A 7 -0.45 -8.77 -4.56
CA ILE A 7 -1.78 -8.79 -3.95
C ILE A 7 -2.41 -7.43 -4.11
N THR A 8 -3.73 -7.45 -4.19
CA THR A 8 -4.52 -6.24 -4.26
C THR A 8 -5.26 -6.09 -2.96
N VAL A 9 -5.27 -4.90 -2.41
CA VAL A 9 -5.95 -4.62 -1.15
C VAL A 9 -6.96 -3.51 -1.34
N GLY A 10 -7.95 -3.53 -0.48
CA GLY A 10 -9.01 -2.54 -0.51
C GLY A 10 -10.30 -3.14 -1.02
N PRO A 11 -11.32 -2.32 -1.23
CA PRO A 11 -11.25 -0.88 -1.10
C PRO A 11 -11.31 -0.40 0.35
N TYR A 12 -10.62 0.68 0.60
CA TYR A 12 -10.73 1.38 1.87
C TYR A 12 -10.96 2.84 1.50
N LYS A 13 -12.10 3.38 1.90
CA LYS A 13 -12.51 4.74 1.54
C LYS A 13 -12.42 4.96 0.03
N GLU A 14 -12.78 3.89 -0.72
CA GLU A 14 -12.81 3.86 -2.18
C GLU A 14 -11.43 3.82 -2.85
N TYR A 15 -10.38 3.59 -2.07
CA TYR A 15 -9.04 3.46 -2.62
C TYR A 15 -8.62 2.01 -2.62
N TYR A 16 -7.83 1.66 -3.62
CA TYR A 16 -7.23 0.34 -3.73
C TYR A 16 -5.73 0.47 -3.71
N GLY A 17 -5.07 -0.57 -3.32
CA GLY A 17 -3.63 -0.62 -3.39
C GLY A 17 -3.17 -1.96 -3.91
N HIS A 18 -1.91 -2.03 -4.29
CA HIS A 18 -1.32 -3.31 -4.63
C HIS A 18 0.07 -3.39 -4.01
N ALA A 19 0.50 -4.61 -3.76
CA ALA A 19 1.78 -4.83 -3.12
C ALA A 19 2.43 -6.05 -3.70
N GLU A 20 3.76 -6.05 -3.70
CA GLU A 20 4.55 -7.18 -4.15
C GLU A 20 5.43 -7.65 -3.01
N TYR A 21 5.61 -8.94 -2.91
CA TYR A 21 6.47 -9.52 -1.91
C TYR A 21 7.92 -9.43 -2.37
N ASP A 22 8.74 -8.85 -1.53
CA ASP A 22 10.18 -8.74 -1.80
C ASP A 22 10.91 -9.79 -0.99
N VAL A 23 11.42 -10.79 -1.68
CA VAL A 23 12.09 -11.91 -1.04
C VAL A 23 13.33 -11.44 -0.28
N ALA A 24 14.03 -10.46 -0.85
CA ALA A 24 15.28 -10.00 -0.23
C ALA A 24 15.04 -9.39 1.14
N SER A 25 13.97 -8.63 1.29
CA SER A 25 13.69 -7.99 2.57
C SER A 25 12.71 -8.79 3.42
N GLY A 26 12.01 -9.75 2.82
CA GLY A 26 10.99 -10.50 3.53
C GLY A 26 9.75 -9.70 3.84
N SER A 27 9.48 -8.68 3.04
CA SER A 27 8.36 -7.78 3.29
C SER A 27 7.59 -7.52 2.02
N TYR A 28 6.36 -7.07 2.19
CA TYR A 28 5.54 -6.61 1.06
C TYR A 28 5.70 -5.11 0.92
N HIS A 29 5.87 -4.67 -0.31
CA HIS A 29 5.99 -3.24 -0.63
C HIS A 29 4.90 -2.91 -1.62
N GLY A 30 4.14 -1.88 -1.32
CA GLY A 30 3.03 -1.54 -2.19
C GLY A 30 2.78 -0.06 -2.28
N ASP A 31 1.81 0.27 -3.11
CA ASP A 31 1.39 1.66 -3.22
C ASP A 31 -0.11 1.73 -3.52
N VAL A 32 -0.64 2.91 -3.32
CA VAL A 32 -2.06 3.18 -3.52
C VAL A 32 -2.28 3.55 -4.97
N GLU A 33 -3.34 2.99 -5.57
CA GLU A 33 -3.64 3.19 -6.99
C GLU A 33 -4.50 4.43 -7.20
N ASP A 34 -4.40 4.96 -8.39
CA ASP A 34 -5.32 5.98 -8.90
C ASP A 34 -5.36 7.24 -8.06
N ILE A 35 -4.20 7.61 -7.52
CA ILE A 35 -4.10 8.91 -6.87
C ILE A 35 -2.96 9.70 -7.49
N ARG A 36 -3.01 10.99 -7.28
CA ARG A 36 -2.06 11.91 -7.85
C ARG A 36 -0.68 11.75 -7.26
N ASP A 37 -0.65 11.62 -5.96
CA ASP A 37 0.60 11.54 -5.22
C ASP A 37 1.05 10.10 -5.10
N VAL A 38 2.31 9.93 -4.79
CA VAL A 38 2.85 8.60 -4.55
C VAL A 38 2.69 8.31 -3.07
N VAL A 39 1.88 7.31 -2.75
CA VAL A 39 1.67 6.87 -1.38
C VAL A 39 2.03 5.41 -1.30
N THR A 40 3.02 5.08 -0.50
CA THR A 40 3.51 3.71 -0.38
C THR A 40 3.28 3.16 1.01
N PHE A 41 3.33 1.84 1.10
CA PHE A 41 3.18 1.18 2.38
C PHE A 41 3.99 -0.11 2.38
N VAL A 42 4.35 -0.57 3.56
CA VAL A 42 5.17 -1.77 3.73
C VAL A 42 4.57 -2.58 4.87
N GLY A 43 4.55 -3.88 4.71
CA GLY A 43 4.11 -4.78 5.77
C GLY A 43 4.86 -6.09 5.70
N ASP A 44 5.02 -6.74 6.85
CA ASP A 44 5.74 -8.01 6.90
C ASP A 44 4.86 -9.19 6.53
N ASP A 45 3.57 -9.06 6.74
CA ASP A 45 2.64 -10.11 6.38
C ASP A 45 1.37 -9.46 5.87
N PHE A 46 0.39 -10.28 5.51
CA PHE A 46 -0.83 -9.76 4.92
C PHE A 46 -1.55 -8.81 5.87
N ALA A 47 -1.63 -9.15 7.14
CA ALA A 47 -2.29 -8.29 8.12
C ALA A 47 -1.56 -6.97 8.25
N GLY A 48 -0.22 -7.01 8.26
CA GLY A 48 0.57 -5.80 8.32
C GLY A 48 0.38 -4.93 7.11
N VAL A 49 0.28 -5.56 5.93
CA VAL A 49 0.04 -4.81 4.70
C VAL A 49 -1.31 -4.09 4.77
N LEU A 50 -2.34 -4.77 5.23
CA LEU A 50 -3.65 -4.14 5.32
C LEU A 50 -3.64 -2.95 6.27
N THR A 51 -3.01 -3.10 7.41
CA THR A 51 -2.91 -2.02 8.37
C THR A 51 -2.13 -0.85 7.79
N ALA A 52 -1.00 -1.14 7.17
CA ALA A 52 -0.16 -0.10 6.59
C ALA A 52 -0.89 0.62 5.45
N PHE A 53 -1.61 -0.14 4.64
CA PHE A 53 -2.40 0.42 3.55
C PHE A 53 -3.43 1.41 4.07
N ARG A 54 -4.18 1.01 5.09
CA ARG A 54 -5.23 1.87 5.65
C ARG A 54 -4.64 3.10 6.32
N ASP A 55 -3.55 2.90 7.06
CA ASP A 55 -2.88 4.04 7.70
C ASP A 55 -2.38 5.03 6.68
N SER A 56 -1.84 4.54 5.57
CA SER A 56 -1.34 5.42 4.52
C SER A 56 -2.45 6.26 3.92
N ILE A 57 -3.60 5.66 3.71
CA ILE A 57 -4.73 6.39 3.16
C ILE A 57 -5.25 7.41 4.15
N ASP A 58 -5.33 7.03 5.41
CA ASP A 58 -5.78 7.97 6.44
C ASP A 58 -4.85 9.17 6.53
N GLU A 59 -3.55 8.94 6.45
CA GLU A 59 -2.60 10.03 6.47
C GLU A 59 -2.72 10.91 5.23
N TYR A 60 -2.89 10.27 4.09
CA TYR A 60 -3.03 11.00 2.84
C TYR A 60 -4.25 11.92 2.88
N LEU A 61 -5.36 11.40 3.38
CA LEU A 61 -6.59 12.18 3.44
C LEU A 61 -6.56 13.23 4.54
N ALA A 62 -5.76 13.04 5.56
CA ALA A 62 -5.63 13.99 6.64
C ALA A 62 -4.64 15.10 6.35
N MET A 63 -3.83 14.93 5.30
CA MET A 63 -2.84 15.94 4.99
C MET A 63 -3.49 17.25 4.59
N PRO A 64 -2.96 18.37 5.08
CA PRO A 64 -3.48 19.66 4.61
C PRO A 64 -3.17 19.81 3.15
N ILE A 65 -4.17 20.14 2.40
CA ILE A 65 -4.04 20.29 0.96
C ILE A 65 -4.13 21.74 0.62
N GLY A 66 -3.54 22.10 -0.49
CA GLY A 66 -3.65 23.44 -0.97
C GLY A 66 -2.53 24.32 -0.48
N LYS A 67 -1.54 23.68 -0.06
CA LYS A 67 -0.46 24.47 0.42
C LYS A 67 0.28 25.12 -0.65
#